data_05641ec399379b50010ea1043a7e6722
#
_entry.id   05641ec399379b50010ea1043a7e6722
#
_cell.length_a   1.000
_cell.length_b   1.000
_cell.length_c   1.000
_cell.angle_alpha   90.00
_cell.angle_beta   90.00
_cell.angle_gamma   90.00
#
_symmetry.space_group_name_H-M   'P 1'
#
loop_
_entity.id
_entity.type
_entity.pdbx_description
1 polymer ?
#
loop_
_entity_poly.entity_id
_entity_poly.type
_entity_poly.pdbx_seq_one_letter_code
_entity_poly.pdbx_strand_id
1 'polypeptide(L)'
;MDGVAYAVNDEIHVSDSYIASYSGDVRTEITGVLYHEMAHIWQWNGNGQAPGGLIEGIADFVRLKANYAPSHWVQPGQGDRWDQGYDVTAKFLDYCNDLRNGFVAELNKKMMTGYSAQFFVDLLGKTVDQLWTDYKARYGQ
;
A
#
# COMPACT_ATOMS: atom_id res chain seq x y z
N MET A 1 4.50 7.16 22.28
CA MET A 1 3.77 6.24 21.38
C MET A 1 4.79 5.36 20.66
N ASP A 2 4.44 4.12 20.48
CA ASP A 2 5.25 3.20 19.71
C ASP A 2 4.99 3.39 18.23
N GLY A 3 6.03 3.24 17.41
CA GLY A 3 5.92 3.41 15.97
C GLY A 3 6.05 4.85 15.51
N VAL A 4 5.79 5.06 14.21
CA VAL A 4 6.00 6.36 13.54
C VAL A 4 4.74 7.21 13.60
N ALA A 5 3.59 6.63 13.24
CA ALA A 5 2.32 7.33 13.19
C ALA A 5 1.17 6.32 13.12
N TYR A 6 -0.04 6.78 13.38
CA TYR A 6 -1.25 5.99 13.15
C TYR A 6 -2.44 6.89 12.88
N ALA A 7 -3.47 6.32 12.23
CA ALA A 7 -4.73 7.00 11.96
C ALA A 7 -5.85 6.32 12.75
N VAL A 8 -6.66 7.10 13.43
CA VAL A 8 -7.82 6.63 14.19
C VAL A 8 -8.84 7.77 14.32
N ASN A 9 -10.13 7.44 14.20
CA ASN A 9 -11.23 8.40 14.38
C ASN A 9 -11.03 9.69 13.56
N ASP A 10 -10.62 9.54 12.30
CA ASP A 10 -10.35 10.65 11.38
C ASP A 10 -9.24 11.60 11.83
N GLU A 11 -8.39 11.13 12.74
CA GLU A 11 -7.23 11.87 13.22
C GLU A 11 -5.95 11.11 12.85
N ILE A 12 -4.87 11.86 12.62
CA ILE A 12 -3.54 11.31 12.41
C ILE A 12 -2.65 11.73 13.57
N HIS A 13 -2.02 10.75 14.21
CA HIS A 13 -1.09 10.96 15.32
C HIS A 13 0.31 10.60 14.85
N VAL A 14 1.26 11.52 15.03
CA VAL A 14 2.66 11.33 14.61
C VAL A 14 3.55 11.40 15.84
N SER A 15 4.52 10.48 15.92
CA SER A 15 5.47 10.43 17.04
C SER A 15 6.39 11.64 17.02
N ASP A 16 6.37 12.42 18.10
CA ASP A 16 7.31 13.53 18.29
C ASP A 16 8.74 13.03 18.41
N SER A 17 8.94 11.89 19.04
CA SER A 17 10.27 11.25 19.16
C SER A 17 10.81 10.86 17.79
N TYR A 18 9.96 10.35 16.90
CA TYR A 18 10.35 10.03 15.53
C TYR A 18 10.78 11.28 14.77
N ILE A 19 9.99 12.36 14.86
CA ILE A 19 10.32 13.63 14.23
C ILE A 19 11.66 14.16 14.75
N ALA A 20 11.83 14.14 16.07
CA ALA A 20 13.03 14.71 16.71
C ALA A 20 14.30 13.93 16.37
N SER A 21 14.21 12.61 16.18
CA SER A 21 15.37 11.74 15.96
C SER A 21 15.64 11.43 14.49
N TYR A 22 14.78 11.86 13.57
CA TYR A 22 14.94 11.54 12.15
C TYR A 22 16.16 12.27 11.57
N SER A 23 17.08 11.50 10.94
CA SER A 23 18.23 12.06 10.25
C SER A 23 17.94 12.12 8.74
N GLY A 24 17.83 13.33 8.20
CA GLY A 24 17.48 13.56 6.81
C GLY A 24 16.47 14.67 6.68
N ASP A 25 15.80 14.75 5.54
CA ASP A 25 14.75 15.74 5.31
C ASP A 25 13.46 15.30 6.00
N VAL A 26 13.27 15.77 7.22
CA VAL A 26 12.12 15.42 8.05
C VAL A 26 10.80 15.86 7.40
N ARG A 27 10.81 16.99 6.69
CA ARG A 27 9.60 17.49 6.02
C ARG A 27 9.14 16.53 4.94
N THR A 28 10.05 16.06 4.10
CA THR A 28 9.74 15.08 3.05
C THR A 28 9.26 13.77 3.65
N GLU A 29 9.94 13.28 4.70
CA GLU A 29 9.56 12.03 5.35
C GLU A 29 8.16 12.12 5.98
N ILE A 30 7.89 13.16 6.75
CA ILE A 30 6.59 13.33 7.41
C ILE A 30 5.47 13.53 6.38
N THR A 31 5.74 14.25 5.28
CA THR A 31 4.76 14.38 4.20
C THR A 31 4.37 13.01 3.64
N GLY A 32 5.36 12.13 3.41
CA GLY A 32 5.10 10.77 2.96
C GLY A 32 4.30 9.95 3.97
N VAL A 33 4.66 10.06 5.25
CA VAL A 33 3.91 9.41 6.34
C VAL A 33 2.45 9.88 6.37
N LEU A 34 2.22 11.18 6.18
CA LEU A 34 0.86 11.72 6.15
C LEU A 34 0.04 11.19 4.97
N TYR A 35 0.65 11.00 3.79
CA TYR A 35 -0.05 10.36 2.68
C TYR A 35 -0.47 8.93 3.03
N HIS A 36 0.40 8.18 3.67
CA HIS A 36 0.10 6.82 4.12
C HIS A 36 -1.07 6.82 5.11
N GLU A 37 -0.97 7.62 6.18
CA GLU A 37 -2.00 7.64 7.23
C GLU A 37 -3.32 8.20 6.74
N MET A 38 -3.29 9.21 5.87
CA MET A 38 -4.51 9.77 5.27
C MET A 38 -5.24 8.72 4.43
N ALA A 39 -4.51 7.85 3.73
CA ALA A 39 -5.12 6.76 2.97
C ALA A 39 -5.97 5.87 3.87
N HIS A 40 -5.51 5.57 5.09
CA HIS A 40 -6.27 4.77 6.05
C HIS A 40 -7.62 5.40 6.43
N ILE A 41 -7.70 6.72 6.44
CA ILE A 41 -8.96 7.43 6.78
C ILE A 41 -9.99 7.23 5.65
N TRP A 42 -9.54 7.17 4.40
CA TRP A 42 -10.43 7.12 3.23
C TRP A 42 -10.62 5.74 2.63
N GLN A 43 -9.76 4.76 2.98
CA GLN A 43 -9.84 3.42 2.39
C GLN A 43 -10.92 2.56 3.05
N TRP A 44 -11.40 1.58 2.29
CA TRP A 44 -12.25 0.52 2.80
C TRP A 44 -11.39 -0.69 3.18
N ASN A 45 -11.86 -1.49 4.13
CA ASN A 45 -11.10 -2.67 4.59
C ASN A 45 -11.86 -3.99 4.41
N GLY A 46 -12.92 -3.99 3.59
CA GLY A 46 -13.71 -5.17 3.35
C GLY A 46 -14.46 -5.66 4.59
N ASN A 47 -14.96 -4.75 5.44
CA ASN A 47 -15.56 -5.09 6.72
C ASN A 47 -14.60 -5.88 7.63
N GLY A 48 -13.32 -5.54 7.59
CA GLY A 48 -12.29 -6.21 8.37
C GLY A 48 -11.79 -7.53 7.77
N GLN A 49 -12.26 -7.91 6.58
CA GLN A 49 -11.91 -9.18 5.94
C GLN A 49 -10.67 -9.09 5.06
N ALA A 50 -10.29 -7.90 4.61
CA ALA A 50 -9.13 -7.72 3.75
C ALA A 50 -7.84 -8.06 4.51
N PRO A 51 -6.83 -8.67 3.85
CA PRO A 51 -5.54 -8.90 4.49
C PRO A 51 -4.92 -7.59 4.99
N GLY A 52 -4.38 -7.59 6.20
CA GLY A 52 -3.73 -6.41 6.76
C GLY A 52 -2.62 -5.87 5.86
N GLY A 53 -1.85 -6.76 5.23
CA GLY A 53 -0.81 -6.35 4.29
C GLY A 53 -1.35 -5.66 3.04
N LEU A 54 -2.54 -6.01 2.59
CA LEU A 54 -3.18 -5.28 1.49
C LEU A 54 -3.57 -3.87 1.92
N ILE A 55 -4.12 -3.73 3.12
CA ILE A 55 -4.53 -2.42 3.67
C ILE A 55 -3.30 -1.51 3.78
N GLU A 56 -2.21 -2.00 4.37
CA GLU A 56 -0.96 -1.25 4.47
C GLU A 56 -0.34 -0.98 3.11
N GLY A 57 -0.42 -1.94 2.20
CA GLY A 57 0.09 -1.80 0.83
C GLY A 57 -0.65 -0.74 0.03
N ILE A 58 -1.97 -0.63 0.18
CA ILE A 58 -2.75 0.43 -0.48
C ILE A 58 -2.33 1.81 0.05
N ALA A 59 -2.13 1.93 1.36
CA ALA A 59 -1.68 3.19 1.96
C ALA A 59 -0.30 3.59 1.41
N ASP A 60 0.62 2.65 1.33
CA ASP A 60 1.94 2.91 0.75
C ASP A 60 1.89 3.11 -0.77
N PHE A 61 0.94 2.50 -1.47
CA PHE A 61 0.70 2.79 -2.88
C PHE A 61 0.34 4.27 -3.08
N VAL A 62 -0.51 4.83 -2.23
CA VAL A 62 -0.87 6.26 -2.28
C VAL A 62 0.39 7.11 -2.07
N ARG A 63 1.21 6.77 -1.08
CA ARG A 63 2.48 7.46 -0.81
C ARG A 63 3.43 7.38 -2.02
N LEU A 64 3.53 6.20 -2.65
CA LEU A 64 4.35 5.96 -3.83
C LEU A 64 3.91 6.86 -5.00
N LYS A 65 2.61 6.90 -5.28
CA LYS A 65 2.06 7.67 -6.41
C LYS A 65 2.17 9.18 -6.17
N ALA A 66 2.29 9.62 -4.92
CA ALA A 66 2.54 11.00 -4.56
C ALA A 66 4.03 11.38 -4.64
N ASN A 67 4.91 10.44 -5.00
CA ASN A 67 6.37 10.61 -5.11
C ASN A 67 7.07 10.83 -3.76
N TYR A 68 6.56 10.20 -2.70
CA TYR A 68 7.16 10.26 -1.37
C TYR A 68 7.66 8.90 -0.89
N ALA A 69 7.90 7.95 -1.81
CA ALA A 69 8.49 6.66 -1.49
C ALA A 69 9.96 6.85 -1.07
N PRO A 70 10.35 6.41 0.15
CA PRO A 70 11.74 6.48 0.57
C PRO A 70 12.66 5.62 -0.30
N SER A 71 13.92 6.03 -0.40
CA SER A 71 14.90 5.31 -1.22
C SER A 71 15.21 3.90 -0.73
N HIS A 72 14.94 3.61 0.56
CA HIS A 72 15.21 2.30 1.14
C HIS A 72 14.14 1.25 0.82
N TRP A 73 13.00 1.65 0.22
CA TRP A 73 11.95 0.70 -0.17
C TRP A 73 12.51 -0.33 -1.15
N VAL A 74 11.90 -1.52 -1.15
CA VAL A 74 12.29 -2.60 -2.08
C VAL A 74 12.18 -2.14 -3.53
N GLN A 75 12.99 -2.75 -4.38
CA GLN A 75 12.85 -2.57 -5.82
C GLN A 75 11.67 -3.40 -6.34
N PRO A 76 11.09 -3.02 -7.50
CA PRO A 76 10.01 -3.82 -8.08
C PRO A 76 10.40 -5.28 -8.25
N GLY A 77 9.49 -6.18 -7.92
CA GLY A 77 9.69 -7.63 -8.01
C GLY A 77 10.26 -8.27 -6.76
N GLN A 78 10.74 -7.49 -5.79
CA GLN A 78 11.27 -8.03 -4.53
C GLN A 78 10.13 -8.31 -3.55
N GLY A 79 10.37 -9.23 -2.62
CA GLY A 79 9.43 -9.63 -1.58
C GLY A 79 9.05 -11.09 -1.67
N ASP A 80 8.45 -11.61 -0.60
CA ASP A 80 8.17 -13.04 -0.46
C ASP A 80 6.73 -13.40 -0.84
N ARG A 81 5.78 -12.48 -0.62
CA ARG A 81 4.39 -12.70 -0.96
C ARG A 81 3.70 -11.37 -1.27
N TRP A 82 2.64 -11.44 -2.07
CA TRP A 82 1.95 -10.23 -2.56
C TRP A 82 1.33 -9.39 -1.44
N ASP A 83 0.88 -10.02 -0.36
CA ASP A 83 0.22 -9.38 0.79
C ASP A 83 1.16 -9.21 1.99
N GLN A 84 2.45 -9.16 1.74
CA GLN A 84 3.45 -8.92 2.79
C GLN A 84 3.27 -7.57 3.47
N GLY A 85 2.71 -6.61 2.75
CA GLY A 85 2.41 -5.29 3.26
C GLY A 85 3.40 -4.22 2.80
N TYR A 86 3.07 -2.99 3.13
CA TYR A 86 3.92 -1.80 2.95
C TYR A 86 4.50 -1.70 1.54
N ASP A 87 5.81 -1.47 1.42
CA ASP A 87 6.49 -1.24 0.16
C ASP A 87 6.42 -2.44 -0.80
N VAL A 88 6.49 -3.67 -0.28
CA VAL A 88 6.38 -4.88 -1.10
C VAL A 88 5.03 -4.91 -1.81
N THR A 89 3.95 -4.76 -1.07
CA THR A 89 2.59 -4.79 -1.64
C THR A 89 2.34 -3.54 -2.47
N ALA A 90 2.82 -2.37 -2.06
CA ALA A 90 2.67 -1.13 -2.83
C ALA A 90 3.26 -1.25 -4.23
N LYS A 91 4.47 -1.81 -4.35
CA LYS A 91 5.14 -1.99 -5.64
C LYS A 91 4.39 -3.00 -6.52
N PHE A 92 3.85 -4.06 -5.93
CA PHE A 92 3.00 -5.03 -6.65
C PHE A 92 1.71 -4.38 -7.13
N LEU A 93 1.06 -3.59 -6.28
CA LEU A 93 -0.18 -2.88 -6.66
C LEU A 93 0.08 -1.87 -7.77
N ASP A 94 1.24 -1.22 -7.78
CA ASP A 94 1.62 -0.31 -8.85
C ASP A 94 1.72 -1.05 -10.20
N TYR A 95 2.31 -2.25 -10.20
CA TYR A 95 2.31 -3.13 -11.37
C TYR A 95 0.89 -3.46 -11.83
N CYS A 96 0.02 -3.86 -10.91
CA CYS A 96 -1.38 -4.15 -11.23
C CYS A 96 -2.10 -2.91 -11.78
N ASN A 97 -1.82 -1.75 -11.22
CA ASN A 97 -2.43 -0.49 -11.67
C ASN A 97 -1.97 -0.10 -13.07
N ASP A 98 -0.76 -0.50 -13.47
CA ASP A 98 -0.28 -0.31 -14.84
C ASP A 98 -0.98 -1.25 -15.83
N LEU A 99 -1.42 -2.42 -15.40
CA LEU A 99 -2.21 -3.34 -16.25
C LEU A 99 -3.61 -2.78 -16.52
N ARG A 100 -4.18 -2.08 -15.57
CA ARG A 100 -5.47 -1.41 -15.70
C ARG A 100 -5.45 -0.11 -14.90
N ASN A 101 -5.45 1.01 -15.58
CA ASN A 101 -5.46 2.32 -14.94
C ASN A 101 -6.66 2.44 -14.00
N GLY A 102 -6.41 2.86 -12.75
CA GLY A 102 -7.46 2.97 -11.73
C GLY A 102 -7.76 1.66 -11.00
N PHE A 103 -6.95 0.61 -11.20
CA PHE A 103 -7.19 -0.69 -10.56
C PHE A 103 -7.29 -0.58 -9.04
N VAL A 104 -6.37 0.13 -8.38
CA VAL A 104 -6.36 0.21 -6.91
C VAL A 104 -7.61 0.93 -6.40
N ALA A 105 -8.04 1.99 -7.08
CA ALA A 105 -9.28 2.69 -6.72
C ALA A 105 -10.50 1.78 -6.88
N GLU A 106 -10.57 0.99 -7.95
CA GLU A 106 -11.67 0.04 -8.17
C GLU A 106 -11.65 -1.08 -7.14
N LEU A 107 -10.46 -1.59 -6.80
CA LEU A 107 -10.32 -2.59 -5.75
C LEU A 107 -10.82 -2.04 -4.41
N ASN A 108 -10.41 -0.84 -4.05
CA ASN A 108 -10.87 -0.19 -2.82
C ASN A 108 -12.40 -0.06 -2.78
N LYS A 109 -12.99 0.34 -3.90
CA LYS A 109 -14.46 0.46 -4.01
C LYS A 109 -15.16 -0.88 -3.78
N LYS A 110 -14.63 -1.96 -4.33
CA LYS A 110 -15.17 -3.31 -4.10
C LYS A 110 -15.10 -3.72 -2.64
N MET A 111 -14.12 -3.21 -1.88
CA MET A 111 -13.94 -3.53 -0.47
C MET A 111 -14.85 -2.75 0.48
N MET A 112 -15.78 -1.96 -0.04
CA MET A 112 -16.74 -1.23 0.78
C MET A 112 -17.59 -2.18 1.66
N THR A 113 -17.95 -3.36 1.16
CA THR A 113 -18.87 -4.28 1.84
C THR A 113 -18.26 -5.64 2.17
N GLY A 114 -17.06 -5.94 1.72
CA GLY A 114 -16.41 -7.23 1.96
C GLY A 114 -15.12 -7.34 1.19
N TYR A 115 -14.46 -8.51 1.32
CA TYR A 115 -13.25 -8.78 0.57
C TYR A 115 -13.29 -10.20 0.01
N SER A 116 -12.77 -10.35 -1.21
CA SER A 116 -12.51 -11.64 -1.84
C SER A 116 -11.32 -11.52 -2.77
N ALA A 117 -10.46 -12.55 -2.80
CA ALA A 117 -9.38 -12.63 -3.78
C ALA A 117 -9.91 -12.65 -5.22
N GLN A 118 -11.19 -13.01 -5.41
CA GLN A 118 -11.86 -12.97 -6.71
C GLN A 118 -11.89 -11.56 -7.30
N PHE A 119 -11.77 -10.51 -6.48
CA PHE A 119 -11.74 -9.13 -6.95
C PHE A 119 -10.61 -8.90 -7.97
N PHE A 120 -9.47 -9.57 -7.78
CA PHE A 120 -8.37 -9.48 -8.75
C PHE A 120 -8.75 -10.08 -10.10
N VAL A 121 -9.44 -11.21 -10.09
CA VAL A 121 -9.94 -11.84 -11.33
C VAL A 121 -10.98 -10.94 -12.00
N ASP A 122 -11.91 -10.40 -11.22
CA ASP A 122 -12.96 -9.52 -11.73
C ASP A 122 -12.37 -8.30 -12.44
N LEU A 123 -11.29 -7.75 -11.93
CA LEU A 123 -10.71 -6.51 -12.44
C LEU A 123 -9.62 -6.75 -13.48
N LEU A 124 -8.83 -7.81 -13.35
CA LEU A 124 -7.63 -8.04 -14.18
C LEU A 124 -7.65 -9.34 -14.96
N GLY A 125 -8.65 -10.21 -14.74
CA GLY A 125 -8.78 -11.46 -15.49
C GLY A 125 -7.83 -12.57 -15.06
N LYS A 126 -7.07 -12.37 -13.97
CA LYS A 126 -6.11 -13.34 -13.45
C LYS A 126 -6.23 -13.41 -11.93
N THR A 127 -5.88 -14.57 -11.37
CA THR A 127 -5.81 -14.68 -9.90
C THR A 127 -4.65 -13.84 -9.37
N VAL A 128 -4.75 -13.45 -8.09
CA VAL A 128 -3.67 -12.68 -7.46
C VAL A 128 -2.34 -13.44 -7.47
N ASP A 129 -2.39 -14.77 -7.33
CA ASP A 129 -1.18 -15.60 -7.38
C ASP A 129 -0.53 -15.59 -8.76
N GLN A 130 -1.34 -15.64 -9.82
CA GLN A 130 -0.83 -15.50 -11.19
C GLN A 130 -0.21 -14.11 -11.43
N LEU A 131 -0.89 -13.08 -10.94
CA LEU A 131 -0.40 -11.70 -11.04
C LEU A 131 0.92 -11.53 -10.30
N TRP A 132 1.05 -12.11 -9.12
CA TRP A 132 2.29 -12.08 -8.35
C TRP A 132 3.42 -12.81 -9.09
N THR A 133 3.14 -13.98 -9.65
CA THR A 133 4.12 -14.74 -10.44
C THR A 133 4.57 -13.94 -11.66
N ASP A 134 3.64 -13.35 -12.39
CA ASP A 134 3.93 -12.51 -13.56
C ASP A 134 4.77 -11.29 -13.17
N TYR A 135 4.44 -10.67 -12.04
CA TYR A 135 5.18 -9.52 -11.51
C TYR A 135 6.63 -9.90 -11.19
N LYS A 136 6.83 -11.01 -10.48
CA LYS A 136 8.17 -11.51 -10.16
C LYS A 136 8.97 -11.78 -11.43
N ALA A 137 8.37 -12.47 -12.39
CA ALA A 137 9.03 -12.79 -13.66
C ALA A 137 9.40 -11.54 -14.46
N ARG A 138 8.54 -10.52 -14.47
CA ARG A 138 8.81 -9.28 -15.19
C ARG A 138 10.06 -8.58 -14.69
N TYR A 139 10.37 -8.68 -13.42
CA TYR A 139 11.52 -8.00 -12.80
C TYR A 139 12.68 -8.96 -12.49
N GLY A 140 12.66 -10.17 -13.07
CA GLY A 140 13.77 -11.12 -12.98
C GLY A 140 13.92 -11.80 -11.62
N GLN A 141 12.82 -11.90 -10.88
CA GLN A 141 12.84 -12.49 -9.54
C GLN A 141 12.38 -13.96 -9.54
#